data_b1c8af55d7cfe4c94412fbaa967c7684
#
_entry.id   b1c8af55d7cfe4c94412fbaa967c7684
#
_cell.length_a   1.000
_cell.length_b   1.000
_cell.length_c   1.000
_cell.angle_alpha   90.00
_cell.angle_beta   90.00
_cell.angle_gamma   90.00
#
_symmetry.space_group_name_H-M   'P 1'
#
loop_
_entity.id
_entity.type
_entity.pdbx_description
1 polymer ?
#
loop_
_entity_poly.entity_id
_entity_poly.type
_entity_poly.pdbx_seq_one_letter_code
_entity_poly.pdbx_strand_id
1 'polypeptide(L)'
;MEHIGEDPTPARPAVAPGPISAAPAPSALSGEPSPQPAPSLGARLRRDLRIGAKAGLQTFWELARVMIPAYGLTLVLERLGVIQWLAHLARPLMSLLGLPGDAAVPLMVGYVLNIYAAVGSMQALDLSAPQVTVLAIAILIGHNLLVEGAVLHKAGMNGFAFGALRVVAGLAAAAVANLLMGLF
;
A
#
# COMPACT_ATOMS: atom_id res chain seq x y z
N MET A 1 -49.51 31.15 34.57
CA MET A 1 -49.12 30.94 35.97
C MET A 1 -49.18 29.47 36.23
N GLU A 2 -48.07 28.77 36.07
CA GLU A 2 -47.95 27.39 36.53
C GLU A 2 -46.47 27.16 36.88
N HIS A 3 -46.28 26.94 38.19
CA HIS A 3 -45.01 26.66 38.83
C HIS A 3 -44.51 25.30 38.41
N ILE A 4 -43.34 25.23 37.79
CA ILE A 4 -42.59 24.00 37.62
C ILE A 4 -41.66 23.88 38.82
N GLY A 5 -41.99 22.91 39.72
CA GLY A 5 -41.21 22.60 40.90
C GLY A 5 -39.87 22.00 40.53
N GLU A 6 -38.80 22.54 41.06
CA GLU A 6 -37.47 21.94 41.07
C GLU A 6 -37.47 20.74 42.03
N ASP A 7 -37.16 19.58 41.50
CA ASP A 7 -36.94 18.33 42.23
C ASP A 7 -35.52 18.36 42.85
N PRO A 8 -35.35 18.31 44.18
CA PRO A 8 -34.03 18.36 44.78
C PRO A 8 -33.34 17.00 44.68
N THR A 9 -32.25 16.97 43.90
CA THR A 9 -31.32 15.84 43.82
C THR A 9 -30.86 15.41 45.22
N PRO A 10 -30.99 14.13 45.63
CA PRO A 10 -30.55 13.68 46.94
C PRO A 10 -29.02 13.74 47.07
N ALA A 11 -28.56 14.38 48.11
CA ALA A 11 -27.16 14.52 48.48
C ALA A 11 -26.50 13.15 48.66
N ARG A 12 -25.41 12.91 47.96
CA ARG A 12 -24.57 11.73 48.07
C ARG A 12 -23.96 11.67 49.46
N PRO A 13 -24.07 10.56 50.23
CA PRO A 13 -23.47 10.47 51.57
C PRO A 13 -21.95 10.53 51.47
N ALA A 14 -21.32 11.34 52.29
CA ALA A 14 -19.87 11.44 52.42
C ALA A 14 -19.30 10.09 52.90
N VAL A 15 -18.48 9.48 52.06
CA VAL A 15 -17.69 8.30 52.41
C VAL A 15 -16.57 8.74 53.34
N ALA A 16 -16.61 8.29 54.59
CA ALA A 16 -15.55 8.51 55.54
C ALA A 16 -14.23 7.87 55.03
N PRO A 17 -13.07 8.53 55.18
CA PRO A 17 -11.80 7.93 54.82
C PRO A 17 -11.52 6.74 55.73
N GLY A 18 -11.45 5.53 55.12
CA GLY A 18 -10.99 4.32 55.79
C GLY A 18 -9.53 4.44 56.24
N PRO A 19 -9.09 3.66 57.22
CA PRO A 19 -7.74 3.74 57.75
C PRO A 19 -6.71 3.48 56.61
N ILE A 20 -5.77 4.39 56.48
CA ILE A 20 -4.64 4.27 55.54
C ILE A 20 -3.83 3.04 55.97
N SER A 21 -4.01 1.93 55.26
CA SER A 21 -3.18 0.74 55.43
C SER A 21 -1.74 1.16 55.10
N ALA A 22 -0.85 1.02 56.10
CA ALA A 22 0.57 1.31 55.92
C ALA A 22 1.10 0.53 54.69
N ALA A 23 1.68 1.24 53.77
CA ALA A 23 2.35 0.64 52.62
C ALA A 23 3.44 -0.33 53.12
N PRO A 24 3.55 -1.55 52.57
CA PRO A 24 4.62 -2.46 52.92
C PRO A 24 5.97 -1.82 52.61
N ALA A 25 6.93 -2.00 53.53
CA ALA A 25 8.28 -1.46 53.39
C ALA A 25 8.95 -1.91 52.07
N PRO A 26 9.82 -1.07 51.46
CA PRO A 26 10.39 -1.31 50.11
C PRO A 26 11.52 -2.35 50.08
N SER A 27 11.46 -3.40 50.89
CA SER A 27 12.52 -4.42 51.00
C SER A 27 12.29 -5.70 50.19
N ALA A 28 11.29 -5.75 49.30
CA ALA A 28 10.99 -6.98 48.53
C ALA A 28 11.14 -6.83 47.01
N LEU A 29 11.77 -5.77 46.51
CA LEU A 29 12.03 -5.59 45.04
C LEU A 29 13.50 -5.71 44.69
N SER A 30 14.31 -6.47 45.40
CA SER A 30 15.72 -6.76 45.08
C SER A 30 15.86 -7.99 44.18
N GLY A 31 15.05 -8.04 43.15
CA GLY A 31 15.21 -8.97 42.03
C GLY A 31 15.43 -8.21 40.71
N GLU A 32 16.33 -7.21 40.71
CA GLU A 32 16.77 -6.67 39.42
C GLU A 32 17.48 -7.79 38.65
N PRO A 33 17.01 -8.14 37.43
CA PRO A 33 17.71 -9.10 36.62
C PRO A 33 19.11 -8.51 36.34
N SER A 34 20.15 -9.23 36.77
CA SER A 34 21.53 -8.89 36.52
C SER A 34 21.70 -8.47 35.04
N PRO A 35 22.37 -7.33 34.74
CA PRO A 35 22.53 -6.89 33.36
C PRO A 35 23.27 -7.99 32.57
N GLN A 36 22.55 -8.65 31.69
CA GLN A 36 23.15 -9.63 30.81
C GLN A 36 24.19 -8.95 29.94
N PRO A 37 25.41 -9.50 29.82
CA PRO A 37 26.46 -8.88 29.01
C PRO A 37 25.96 -8.68 27.59
N ALA A 38 26.02 -7.42 27.12
CA ALA A 38 25.58 -7.09 25.77
C ALA A 38 26.29 -7.99 24.76
N PRO A 39 25.57 -8.63 23.82
CA PRO A 39 26.19 -9.55 22.88
C PRO A 39 27.27 -8.83 22.07
N SER A 40 28.40 -9.54 21.80
CA SER A 40 29.51 -8.99 21.04
C SER A 40 29.05 -8.48 19.67
N LEU A 41 29.73 -7.45 19.13
CA LEU A 41 29.41 -6.85 17.83
C LEU A 41 29.26 -7.92 16.73
N GLY A 42 30.15 -8.91 16.72
CA GLY A 42 30.09 -10.02 15.76
C GLY A 42 28.85 -10.91 15.91
N ALA A 43 28.38 -11.13 17.14
CA ALA A 43 27.17 -11.91 17.39
C ALA A 43 25.90 -11.14 16.96
N ARG A 44 25.89 -9.81 17.17
CA ARG A 44 24.81 -8.92 16.70
C ARG A 44 24.75 -8.92 15.18
N LEU A 45 25.88 -8.69 14.52
CA LEU A 45 25.97 -8.64 13.06
C LEU A 45 25.52 -9.95 12.41
N ARG A 46 25.97 -11.10 12.92
CA ARG A 46 25.55 -12.41 12.42
C ARG A 46 24.04 -12.63 12.58
N ARG A 47 23.48 -12.24 13.72
CA ARG A 47 22.05 -12.34 13.97
C ARG A 47 21.26 -11.47 13.01
N ASP A 48 21.69 -10.19 12.85
CA ASP A 48 20.98 -9.22 12.02
C ASP A 48 21.09 -9.56 10.53
N LEU A 49 22.24 -10.07 10.08
CA LEU A 49 22.42 -10.61 8.73
C LEU A 49 21.49 -11.83 8.48
N ARG A 50 21.40 -12.74 9.44
CA ARG A 50 20.54 -13.92 9.30
C ARG A 50 19.05 -13.53 9.26
N ILE A 51 18.63 -12.59 10.11
CA ILE A 51 17.27 -12.07 10.14
C ILE A 51 16.96 -11.34 8.83
N GLY A 52 17.87 -10.46 8.40
CA GLY A 52 17.72 -9.70 7.15
C GLY A 52 17.69 -10.60 5.92
N ALA A 53 18.57 -11.60 5.84
CA ALA A 53 18.58 -12.56 4.73
C ALA A 53 17.28 -13.37 4.67
N LYS A 54 16.78 -13.84 5.83
CA LYS A 54 15.51 -14.55 5.90
C LYS A 54 14.34 -13.68 5.47
N ALA A 55 14.27 -12.44 5.98
CA ALA A 55 13.22 -11.49 5.61
C ALA A 55 13.29 -11.14 4.11
N GLY A 56 14.50 -10.87 3.60
CA GLY A 56 14.71 -10.60 2.17
C GLY A 56 14.28 -11.77 1.28
N LEU A 57 14.61 -13.01 1.65
CA LEU A 57 14.20 -14.19 0.89
C LEU A 57 12.67 -14.41 0.93
N GLN A 58 12.03 -14.15 2.07
CA GLN A 58 10.58 -14.20 2.17
C GLN A 58 9.93 -13.15 1.25
N THR A 59 10.38 -11.89 1.33
CA THR A 59 9.89 -10.82 0.46
C THR A 59 10.10 -11.15 -1.01
N PHE A 60 11.29 -11.65 -1.37
CA PHE A 60 11.57 -12.09 -2.74
C PHE A 60 10.59 -13.15 -3.22
N TRP A 61 10.31 -14.16 -2.37
CA TRP A 61 9.37 -15.23 -2.72
C TRP A 61 7.93 -14.72 -2.86
N GLU A 62 7.50 -13.81 -1.99
CA GLU A 62 6.19 -13.17 -2.08
C GLU A 62 6.02 -12.38 -3.38
N LEU A 63 7.05 -11.61 -3.77
CA LEU A 63 7.05 -10.87 -5.03
C LEU A 63 7.07 -11.80 -6.25
N ALA A 64 7.96 -12.79 -6.25
CA ALA A 64 8.07 -13.75 -7.34
C ALA A 64 6.76 -14.52 -7.57
N ARG A 65 6.07 -14.87 -6.50
CA ARG A 65 4.77 -15.56 -6.55
C ARG A 65 3.68 -14.76 -7.27
N VAL A 66 3.78 -13.43 -7.30
CA VAL A 66 2.83 -12.56 -7.99
C VAL A 66 3.34 -12.18 -9.38
N MET A 67 4.62 -11.83 -9.49
CA MET A 67 5.21 -11.34 -10.74
C MET A 67 5.32 -12.43 -11.80
N ILE A 68 5.73 -13.65 -11.43
CA ILE A 68 5.93 -14.75 -12.40
C ILE A 68 4.60 -15.15 -13.07
N PRO A 69 3.50 -15.39 -12.33
CA PRO A 69 2.22 -15.67 -12.98
C PRO A 69 1.69 -14.51 -13.82
N ALA A 70 1.86 -13.26 -13.37
CA ALA A 70 1.44 -12.09 -14.14
C ALA A 70 2.19 -11.97 -15.46
N TYR A 71 3.51 -12.17 -15.46
CA TYR A 71 4.31 -12.25 -16.68
C TYR A 71 3.83 -13.38 -17.60
N GLY A 72 3.68 -14.59 -17.07
CA GLY A 72 3.21 -15.75 -17.83
C GLY A 72 1.82 -15.54 -18.44
N LEU A 73 0.90 -14.94 -17.66
CA LEU A 73 -0.45 -14.59 -18.13
C LEU A 73 -0.37 -13.59 -19.30
N THR A 74 0.48 -12.58 -19.19
CA THR A 74 0.66 -11.58 -20.27
C THR A 74 1.12 -12.25 -21.56
N LEU A 75 2.10 -13.17 -21.48
CA LEU A 75 2.55 -13.93 -22.68
C LEU A 75 1.44 -14.80 -23.29
N VAL A 76 0.60 -15.41 -22.45
CA VAL A 76 -0.55 -16.19 -22.94
C VAL A 76 -1.57 -15.29 -23.64
N LEU A 77 -1.90 -14.14 -23.04
CA LEU A 77 -2.84 -13.17 -23.63
C LEU A 77 -2.31 -12.59 -24.94
N GLU A 78 -1.00 -12.40 -25.05
CA GLU A 78 -0.35 -11.98 -26.28
C GLU A 78 -0.54 -13.03 -27.39
N ARG A 79 -0.28 -14.31 -27.09
CA ARG A 79 -0.46 -15.41 -28.06
C ARG A 79 -1.91 -15.63 -28.48
N LEU A 80 -2.86 -15.33 -27.62
CA LEU A 80 -4.29 -15.39 -27.90
C LEU A 80 -4.81 -14.17 -28.69
N GLY A 81 -3.97 -13.18 -28.96
CA GLY A 81 -4.37 -11.95 -29.66
C GLY A 81 -5.18 -10.96 -28.80
N VAL A 82 -5.38 -11.25 -27.50
CA VAL A 82 -6.15 -10.39 -26.60
C VAL A 82 -5.43 -9.05 -26.38
N ILE A 83 -4.10 -9.09 -26.26
CA ILE A 83 -3.29 -7.87 -26.09
C ILE A 83 -3.42 -6.97 -27.31
N GLN A 84 -3.38 -7.52 -28.52
CA GLN A 84 -3.51 -6.78 -29.77
C GLN A 84 -4.88 -6.11 -29.91
N TRP A 85 -5.94 -6.81 -29.51
CA TRP A 85 -7.29 -6.25 -29.46
C TRP A 85 -7.39 -5.10 -28.45
N LEU A 86 -6.89 -5.31 -27.23
CA LEU A 86 -6.87 -4.29 -26.17
C LEU A 86 -6.00 -3.09 -26.57
N ALA A 87 -4.83 -3.34 -27.15
CA ALA A 87 -3.92 -2.33 -27.66
C ALA A 87 -4.60 -1.43 -28.72
N HIS A 88 -5.41 -2.02 -29.59
CA HIS A 88 -6.16 -1.28 -30.61
C HIS A 88 -7.20 -0.34 -29.96
N LEU A 89 -7.92 -0.82 -28.97
CA LEU A 89 -8.94 -0.06 -28.24
C LEU A 89 -8.31 1.06 -27.40
N ALA A 90 -7.18 0.78 -26.75
CA ALA A 90 -6.47 1.71 -25.88
C ALA A 90 -5.56 2.70 -26.62
N ARG A 91 -5.32 2.49 -27.92
CA ARG A 91 -4.39 3.30 -28.73
C ARG A 91 -4.54 4.81 -28.57
N PRO A 92 -5.75 5.41 -28.61
CA PRO A 92 -5.87 6.87 -28.48
C PRO A 92 -5.43 7.37 -27.13
N LEU A 93 -5.70 6.62 -26.06
CA LEU A 93 -5.26 6.97 -24.70
C LEU A 93 -3.75 6.78 -24.55
N MET A 94 -3.21 5.67 -25.02
CA MET A 94 -1.77 5.37 -24.92
C MET A 94 -0.94 6.36 -25.73
N SER A 95 -1.42 6.79 -26.90
CA SER A 95 -0.72 7.79 -27.72
C SER A 95 -0.56 9.14 -27.03
N LEU A 96 -1.53 9.57 -26.22
CA LEU A 96 -1.42 10.79 -25.41
C LEU A 96 -0.30 10.66 -24.35
N LEU A 97 0.00 9.46 -23.93
CA LEU A 97 1.04 9.17 -22.93
C LEU A 97 2.40 8.86 -23.59
N GLY A 98 2.50 8.89 -24.92
CA GLY A 98 3.71 8.47 -25.65
C GLY A 98 4.01 6.97 -25.51
N LEU A 99 3.00 6.16 -25.20
CA LEU A 99 3.10 4.73 -24.93
C LEU A 99 2.58 3.91 -26.12
N PRO A 100 3.15 2.72 -26.39
CA PRO A 100 2.57 1.78 -27.31
C PRO A 100 1.23 1.24 -26.77
N GLY A 101 0.34 0.78 -27.65
CA GLY A 101 -1.00 0.38 -27.29
C GLY A 101 -1.05 -0.80 -26.31
N ASP A 102 -0.10 -1.72 -26.39
CA ASP A 102 0.05 -2.90 -25.53
C ASP A 102 0.44 -2.53 -24.06
N ALA A 103 1.00 -1.34 -23.85
CA ALA A 103 1.22 -0.79 -22.49
C ALA A 103 -0.09 -0.60 -21.69
N ALA A 104 -1.24 -0.66 -22.35
CA ALA A 104 -2.54 -0.69 -21.66
C ALA A 104 -2.69 -1.93 -20.76
N VAL A 105 -2.04 -3.04 -21.06
CA VAL A 105 -2.12 -4.27 -20.27
C VAL A 105 -1.51 -4.08 -18.88
N PRO A 106 -0.22 -3.71 -18.72
CA PRO A 106 0.35 -3.45 -17.41
C PRO A 106 -0.34 -2.29 -16.67
N LEU A 107 -0.85 -1.28 -17.38
CA LEU A 107 -1.61 -0.20 -16.77
C LEU A 107 -2.89 -0.74 -16.10
N MET A 108 -3.67 -1.54 -16.80
CA MET A 108 -4.88 -2.16 -16.26
C MET A 108 -4.58 -3.14 -15.15
N VAL A 109 -3.55 -3.98 -15.31
CA VAL A 109 -3.10 -4.92 -14.29
C VAL A 109 -2.71 -4.18 -13.01
N GLY A 110 -1.99 -3.07 -13.12
CA GLY A 110 -1.62 -2.23 -11.99
C GLY A 110 -2.82 -1.61 -11.28
N TYR A 111 -3.78 -1.11 -12.04
CA TYR A 111 -4.98 -0.48 -11.50
C TYR A 111 -5.92 -1.47 -10.82
N VAL A 112 -6.08 -2.66 -11.39
CA VAL A 112 -7.03 -3.68 -10.92
C VAL A 112 -6.42 -4.57 -9.84
N LEU A 113 -5.21 -5.05 -10.05
CA LEU A 113 -4.54 -5.99 -9.15
C LEU A 113 -3.59 -5.26 -8.19
N ASN A 114 -2.34 -5.08 -8.62
CA ASN A 114 -1.31 -4.39 -7.83
C ASN A 114 -0.09 -4.05 -8.69
N ILE A 115 0.80 -3.23 -8.12
CA ILE A 115 2.01 -2.76 -8.78
C ILE A 115 2.98 -3.91 -9.17
N TYR A 116 3.08 -4.96 -8.37
CA TYR A 116 4.00 -6.07 -8.64
C TYR A 116 3.54 -6.90 -9.84
N ALA A 117 2.24 -7.12 -9.97
CA ALA A 117 1.65 -7.76 -11.14
C ALA A 117 1.86 -6.90 -12.40
N ALA A 118 1.72 -5.58 -12.29
CA ALA A 118 2.02 -4.64 -13.38
C ALA A 118 3.49 -4.72 -13.82
N VAL A 119 4.43 -4.70 -12.86
CA VAL A 119 5.87 -4.86 -13.16
C VAL A 119 6.14 -6.21 -13.83
N GLY A 120 5.50 -7.28 -13.36
CA GLY A 120 5.59 -8.59 -14.02
C GLY A 120 5.11 -8.56 -15.46
N SER A 121 3.97 -7.91 -15.75
CA SER A 121 3.43 -7.81 -17.12
C SER A 121 4.24 -6.89 -18.02
N MET A 122 4.88 -5.84 -17.48
CA MET A 122 5.81 -4.98 -18.23
C MET A 122 7.00 -5.74 -18.83
N GLN A 123 7.47 -6.79 -18.12
CA GLN A 123 8.63 -7.58 -18.59
C GLN A 123 8.34 -8.36 -19.88
N ALA A 124 7.08 -8.54 -20.24
CA ALA A 124 6.66 -9.17 -21.48
C ALA A 124 6.65 -8.21 -22.69
N LEU A 125 6.85 -6.91 -22.45
CA LEU A 125 6.76 -5.86 -23.47
C LEU A 125 8.13 -5.23 -23.72
N ASP A 126 8.36 -4.82 -24.95
CA ASP A 126 9.57 -4.08 -25.35
C ASP A 126 9.33 -2.57 -25.17
N LEU A 127 9.52 -2.10 -23.94
CA LEU A 127 9.34 -0.70 -23.55
C LEU A 127 10.68 -0.01 -23.35
N SER A 128 10.83 1.19 -23.92
CA SER A 128 11.99 2.04 -23.67
C SER A 128 11.98 2.60 -22.25
N ALA A 129 13.13 3.03 -21.71
CA ALA A 129 13.23 3.60 -20.37
C ALA A 129 12.29 4.80 -20.11
N PRO A 130 12.12 5.76 -21.04
CA PRO A 130 11.11 6.81 -20.90
C PRO A 130 9.67 6.24 -20.80
N GLN A 131 9.33 5.27 -21.64
CA GLN A 131 8.01 4.65 -21.63
C GLN A 131 7.72 3.91 -20.31
N VAL A 132 8.69 3.18 -19.77
CA VAL A 132 8.60 2.54 -18.45
C VAL A 132 8.37 3.61 -17.38
N THR A 133 9.06 4.74 -17.45
CA THR A 133 8.90 5.84 -16.48
C THR A 133 7.50 6.45 -16.51
N VAL A 134 6.99 6.77 -17.70
CA VAL A 134 5.63 7.32 -17.88
C VAL A 134 4.59 6.33 -17.36
N LEU A 135 4.71 5.07 -17.75
CA LEU A 135 3.80 4.02 -17.32
C LEU A 135 3.85 3.78 -15.81
N ALA A 136 5.05 3.79 -15.22
CA ALA A 136 5.23 3.67 -13.77
C ALA A 136 4.57 4.82 -13.00
N ILE A 137 4.66 6.07 -13.47
CA ILE A 137 4.00 7.22 -12.86
C ILE A 137 2.48 7.01 -12.85
N ALA A 138 1.90 6.63 -13.99
CA ALA A 138 0.47 6.36 -14.07
C ALA A 138 0.03 5.28 -13.09
N ILE A 139 0.78 4.15 -13.05
CA ILE A 139 0.46 3.01 -12.18
C ILE A 139 0.65 3.38 -10.71
N LEU A 140 1.74 4.05 -10.32
CA LEU A 140 2.00 4.43 -8.93
C LEU A 140 0.89 5.29 -8.33
N ILE A 141 0.30 6.18 -9.10
CA ILE A 141 -0.79 7.04 -8.64
C ILE A 141 -2.12 6.27 -8.60
N GLY A 142 -2.36 5.40 -9.56
CA GLY A 142 -3.65 4.73 -9.75
C GLY A 142 -3.72 3.26 -9.31
N HIS A 143 -2.67 2.68 -8.71
CA HIS A 143 -2.67 1.24 -8.39
C HIS A 143 -3.71 0.86 -7.31
N ASN A 144 -4.10 -0.42 -7.31
CA ASN A 144 -4.94 -1.04 -6.26
C ASN A 144 -6.34 -0.41 -6.11
N LEU A 145 -6.93 0.12 -7.17
CA LEU A 145 -8.20 0.84 -7.12
C LEU A 145 -9.35 0.06 -6.50
N LEU A 146 -9.41 -1.27 -6.76
CA LEU A 146 -10.48 -2.11 -6.24
C LEU A 146 -10.39 -2.26 -4.72
N VAL A 147 -9.20 -2.54 -4.20
CA VAL A 147 -9.00 -2.75 -2.76
C VAL A 147 -9.16 -1.43 -2.00
N GLU A 148 -8.51 -0.37 -2.46
CA GLU A 148 -8.60 0.94 -1.82
C GLU A 148 -10.02 1.53 -1.94
N GLY A 149 -10.67 1.40 -3.09
CA GLY A 149 -12.06 1.80 -3.28
C GLY A 149 -13.02 1.10 -2.32
N ALA A 150 -12.82 -0.22 -2.11
CA ALA A 150 -13.63 -0.99 -1.16
C ALA A 150 -13.39 -0.56 0.30
N VAL A 151 -12.13 -0.30 0.68
CA VAL A 151 -11.78 0.20 2.02
C VAL A 151 -12.38 1.57 2.27
N LEU A 152 -12.25 2.49 1.33
CA LEU A 152 -12.82 3.85 1.43
C LEU A 152 -14.35 3.82 1.48
N HIS A 153 -14.98 2.95 0.71
CA HIS A 153 -16.43 2.78 0.76
C HIS A 153 -16.90 2.33 2.16
N LYS A 154 -16.18 1.38 2.78
CA LYS A 154 -16.46 0.95 4.16
C LYS A 154 -16.23 2.07 5.20
N ALA A 155 -15.33 3.00 4.90
CA ALA A 155 -15.09 4.19 5.73
C ALA A 155 -16.12 5.31 5.52
N GLY A 156 -17.17 5.09 4.70
CA GLY A 156 -18.21 6.07 4.42
C GLY A 156 -17.87 7.09 3.34
N MET A 157 -16.77 6.88 2.60
CA MET A 157 -16.38 7.71 1.47
C MET A 157 -16.86 7.11 0.14
N ASN A 158 -17.00 7.94 -0.89
CA ASN A 158 -17.30 7.45 -2.24
C ASN A 158 -16.02 6.87 -2.87
N GLY A 159 -15.79 5.55 -2.68
CA GLY A 159 -14.61 4.85 -3.20
C GLY A 159 -14.52 4.89 -4.73
N PHE A 160 -15.65 4.93 -5.45
CA PHE A 160 -15.64 5.05 -6.91
C PHE A 160 -15.16 6.44 -7.37
N ALA A 161 -15.66 7.51 -6.77
CA ALA A 161 -15.22 8.87 -7.10
C ALA A 161 -13.74 9.08 -6.79
N PHE A 162 -13.25 8.52 -5.68
CA PHE A 162 -11.84 8.55 -5.33
C PHE A 162 -10.99 7.76 -6.33
N GLY A 163 -11.42 6.57 -6.72
CA GLY A 163 -10.74 5.76 -7.73
C GLY A 163 -10.68 6.49 -9.08
N ALA A 164 -11.79 7.06 -9.53
CA ALA A 164 -11.83 7.86 -10.76
C ALA A 164 -10.88 9.07 -10.72
N LEU A 165 -10.83 9.77 -9.58
CA LEU A 165 -9.89 10.88 -9.37
C LEU A 165 -8.43 10.40 -9.50
N ARG A 166 -8.08 9.26 -8.92
CA ARG A 166 -6.72 8.71 -9.01
C ARG A 166 -6.35 8.30 -10.43
N VAL A 167 -7.28 7.69 -11.17
CA VAL A 167 -7.05 7.36 -12.59
C VAL A 167 -6.77 8.63 -13.39
N VAL A 168 -7.61 9.65 -13.26
CA VAL A 168 -7.43 10.92 -13.96
C VAL A 168 -6.12 11.59 -13.55
N ALA A 169 -5.80 11.65 -12.26
CA ALA A 169 -4.56 12.23 -11.77
C ALA A 169 -3.33 11.46 -12.25
N GLY A 170 -3.37 10.13 -12.25
CA GLY A 170 -2.29 9.27 -12.74
C GLY A 170 -2.02 9.45 -14.22
N LEU A 171 -3.08 9.47 -15.04
CA LEU A 171 -2.97 9.71 -16.48
C LEU A 171 -2.50 11.13 -16.80
N ALA A 172 -2.99 12.13 -16.08
CA ALA A 172 -2.54 13.51 -16.25
C ALA A 172 -1.06 13.68 -15.89
N ALA A 173 -0.63 13.12 -14.76
CA ALA A 173 0.78 13.15 -14.35
C ALA A 173 1.69 12.42 -15.36
N ALA A 174 1.25 11.28 -15.88
CA ALA A 174 1.96 10.54 -16.92
C ALA A 174 2.05 11.34 -18.23
N ALA A 175 0.98 12.01 -18.64
CA ALA A 175 0.98 12.88 -19.83
C ALA A 175 1.96 14.06 -19.66
N VAL A 176 1.97 14.69 -18.50
CA VAL A 176 2.94 15.77 -18.18
C VAL A 176 4.37 15.22 -18.21
N ALA A 177 4.61 14.04 -17.62
CA ALA A 177 5.93 13.42 -17.64
C ALA A 177 6.39 13.10 -19.07
N ASN A 178 5.50 12.58 -19.93
CA ASN A 178 5.80 12.35 -21.34
C ASN A 178 6.17 13.64 -22.06
N LEU A 179 5.40 14.72 -21.84
CA LEU A 179 5.67 16.02 -22.44
C LEU A 179 7.04 16.57 -22.01
N LEU A 180 7.36 16.49 -20.73
CA LEU A 180 8.66 16.93 -20.21
C LEU A 180 9.83 16.13 -20.76
N MET A 181 9.68 14.78 -20.87
CA MET A 181 10.73 13.94 -21.46
C MET A 181 10.88 14.11 -22.97
N GLY A 182 9.84 14.57 -23.67
CA GLY A 182 9.92 14.91 -25.08
C GLY A 182 10.57 16.27 -25.38
N LEU A 183 10.82 17.09 -24.34
CA LEU A 183 11.49 18.39 -24.45
C LEU A 183 13.03 18.30 -24.27
N PHE A 184 13.53 17.19 -23.76
CA PHE A 184 14.95 16.91 -23.53
C PHE A 184 15.45 15.72 -24.33
#